data_d88ecbd8e4f11a3bae4920371187b5b4
#
_entry.id   d88ecbd8e4f11a3bae4920371187b5b4
#
_cell.length_a   1.000
_cell.length_b   1.000
_cell.length_c   1.000
_cell.angle_alpha   90.00
_cell.angle_beta   90.00
_cell.angle_gamma   90.00
#
_symmetry.space_group_name_H-M   'P 1'
#
loop_
_entity.id
_entity.type
_entity.pdbx_description
1 polymer ?
#
loop_
_entity_poly.entity_id
_entity_poly.type
_entity_poly.pdbx_seq_one_letter_code
_entity_poly.pdbx_strand_id
1 'polypeptide(L)'
;MNRPKRNEHNREKILEVGEELFSRQGYHGTGLKEILDACQVPKGSFYNYFESKEQFAVEVLEYHHQQQDAKWSSRIESISGNLMEKFHESIELFIAEYEQDPETCGCLLTNMMGEIGNASDSFRMTIRNSCARVIDCIEEDYLLAQAEGSMRNDIPARQLAQLFWDTWQGALLRTKVEASAAPLREASNTLNTLFQPAAATESK
;
A
#
# COMPACT_ATOMS: atom_id res chain seq x y z
N MET A 1 -16.03 -17.18 -21.08
CA MET A 1 -15.88 -16.92 -19.62
C MET A 1 -15.53 -18.24 -18.94
N ASN A 2 -14.24 -18.46 -18.59
CA ASN A 2 -13.82 -19.65 -17.86
C ASN A 2 -14.18 -19.45 -16.37
N ARG A 3 -15.05 -20.32 -15.82
CA ARG A 3 -15.25 -20.39 -14.37
C ARG A 3 -13.92 -20.78 -13.72
N PRO A 4 -13.41 -20.01 -12.72
CA PRO A 4 -12.23 -20.44 -11.98
C PRO A 4 -12.48 -21.81 -11.36
N LYS A 5 -11.49 -22.69 -11.43
CA LYS A 5 -11.60 -24.02 -10.86
C LYS A 5 -11.80 -23.86 -9.33
N ARG A 6 -12.64 -24.70 -8.72
CA ARG A 6 -12.97 -24.68 -7.27
C ARG A 6 -11.73 -24.53 -6.35
N ASN A 7 -10.56 -24.98 -6.80
CA ASN A 7 -9.29 -24.85 -6.08
C ASN A 7 -8.72 -23.41 -6.10
N GLU A 8 -8.87 -22.67 -7.21
CA GLU A 8 -8.38 -21.29 -7.32
C GLU A 8 -9.19 -20.36 -6.42
N HIS A 9 -10.51 -20.54 -6.38
CA HIS A 9 -11.41 -19.78 -5.52
C HIS A 9 -11.12 -19.98 -4.01
N ASN A 10 -10.76 -21.21 -3.61
CA ASN A 10 -10.37 -21.49 -2.22
C ASN A 10 -9.02 -20.86 -1.87
N ARG A 11 -8.05 -20.84 -2.80
CA ARG A 11 -6.74 -20.22 -2.58
C ARG A 11 -6.85 -18.70 -2.40
N GLU A 12 -7.59 -18.04 -3.27
CA GLU A 12 -7.84 -16.59 -3.21
C GLU A 12 -8.51 -16.20 -1.88
N LYS A 13 -9.54 -16.93 -1.46
CA LYS A 13 -10.18 -16.72 -0.16
C LYS A 13 -9.21 -16.85 1.03
N ILE A 14 -8.24 -17.77 0.96
CA ILE A 14 -7.23 -17.90 2.01
C ILE A 14 -6.29 -16.69 2.02
N LEU A 15 -5.93 -16.15 0.84
CA LEU A 15 -5.12 -14.93 0.72
C LEU A 15 -5.86 -13.70 1.26
N GLU A 16 -7.15 -13.53 0.95
CA GLU A 16 -7.99 -12.45 1.48
C GLU A 16 -8.03 -12.46 3.01
N VAL A 17 -8.30 -13.63 3.60
CA VAL A 17 -8.30 -13.78 5.07
C VAL A 17 -6.92 -13.55 5.66
N GLY A 18 -5.86 -13.98 4.98
CA GLY A 18 -4.48 -13.71 5.38
C GLY A 18 -4.16 -12.22 5.38
N GLU A 19 -4.59 -11.50 4.35
CA GLU A 19 -4.44 -10.05 4.25
C GLU A 19 -5.13 -9.34 5.41
N GLU A 20 -6.39 -9.69 5.72
CA GLU A 20 -7.14 -9.11 6.82
C GLU A 20 -6.45 -9.35 8.18
N LEU A 21 -6.09 -10.60 8.48
CA LEU A 21 -5.46 -10.97 9.74
C LEU A 21 -4.08 -10.33 9.91
N PHE A 22 -3.22 -10.36 8.88
CA PHE A 22 -1.90 -9.75 8.95
C PHE A 22 -1.98 -8.21 9.04
N SER A 23 -2.98 -7.58 8.43
CA SER A 23 -3.20 -6.14 8.56
C SER A 23 -3.59 -5.72 9.97
N ARG A 24 -4.42 -6.53 10.66
CA ARG A 24 -4.89 -6.24 12.02
C ARG A 24 -3.88 -6.60 13.10
N GLN A 25 -3.29 -7.79 13.03
CA GLN A 25 -2.52 -8.39 14.12
C GLN A 25 -1.03 -8.52 13.82
N GLY A 26 -0.62 -8.23 12.59
CA GLY A 26 0.73 -8.45 12.10
C GLY A 26 1.04 -9.93 11.83
N TYR A 27 2.22 -10.18 11.30
CA TYR A 27 2.67 -11.53 10.96
C TYR A 27 2.87 -12.41 12.20
N HIS A 28 3.55 -11.89 13.23
CA HIS A 28 3.84 -12.66 14.43
C HIS A 28 2.59 -12.88 15.29
N GLY A 29 1.66 -11.93 15.31
CA GLY A 29 0.40 -12.03 16.05
C GLY A 29 -0.58 -13.02 15.45
N THR A 30 -0.47 -13.34 14.16
CA THR A 30 -1.41 -14.22 13.44
C THR A 30 -0.92 -15.66 13.45
N GLY A 31 -1.67 -16.57 14.06
CA GLY A 31 -1.38 -18.00 14.07
C GLY A 31 -1.92 -18.74 12.85
N LEU A 32 -1.22 -19.80 12.37
CA LEU A 32 -1.74 -20.62 11.27
C LEU A 32 -3.12 -21.22 11.58
N LYS A 33 -3.35 -21.62 12.85
CA LYS A 33 -4.65 -22.16 13.27
C LYS A 33 -5.76 -21.13 13.07
N GLU A 34 -5.51 -19.88 13.42
CA GLU A 34 -6.48 -18.78 13.27
C GLU A 34 -6.85 -18.55 11.80
N ILE A 35 -5.84 -18.55 10.90
CA ILE A 35 -6.07 -18.46 9.46
C ILE A 35 -6.98 -19.61 8.98
N LEU A 36 -6.69 -20.84 9.40
CA LEU A 36 -7.46 -22.02 9.02
C LEU A 36 -8.91 -21.95 9.52
N ASP A 37 -9.09 -21.55 10.78
CA ASP A 37 -10.41 -21.43 11.40
C ASP A 37 -11.24 -20.33 10.71
N ALA A 38 -10.63 -19.17 10.41
CA ALA A 38 -11.30 -18.06 9.70
C ALA A 38 -11.69 -18.45 8.27
N CYS A 39 -10.83 -19.17 7.54
CA CYS A 39 -11.13 -19.65 6.19
C CYS A 39 -12.09 -20.84 6.17
N GLN A 40 -12.30 -21.51 7.30
CA GLN A 40 -13.02 -22.77 7.40
C GLN A 40 -12.41 -23.88 6.52
N VAL A 41 -11.08 -23.94 6.43
CA VAL A 41 -10.35 -24.95 5.66
C VAL A 41 -9.57 -25.91 6.56
N PRO A 42 -9.56 -27.21 6.27
CA PRO A 42 -8.71 -28.16 6.97
C PRO A 42 -7.22 -27.85 6.79
N LYS A 43 -6.40 -28.14 7.82
CA LYS A 43 -4.95 -27.92 7.78
C LYS A 43 -4.26 -28.55 6.56
N GLY A 44 -4.69 -29.74 6.15
CA GLY A 44 -4.17 -30.41 4.95
C GLY A 44 -4.45 -29.64 3.67
N SER A 45 -5.57 -28.91 3.58
CA SER A 45 -5.92 -28.12 2.42
C SER A 45 -5.01 -26.89 2.27
N PHE A 46 -4.60 -26.29 3.37
CA PHE A 46 -3.66 -25.16 3.35
C PHE A 46 -2.32 -25.58 2.72
N TYR A 47 -1.77 -26.69 3.18
CA TYR A 47 -0.48 -27.19 2.69
C TYR A 47 -0.52 -27.74 1.25
N ASN A 48 -1.71 -27.84 0.64
CA ASN A 48 -1.84 -28.07 -0.81
C ASN A 48 -1.57 -26.80 -1.64
N TYR A 49 -1.65 -25.62 -1.00
CA TYR A 49 -1.46 -24.32 -1.67
C TYR A 49 -0.17 -23.62 -1.26
N PHE A 50 0.24 -23.76 0.01
CA PHE A 50 1.35 -22.99 0.59
C PHE A 50 2.27 -23.94 1.37
N GLU A 51 3.56 -23.91 1.11
CA GLU A 51 4.55 -24.79 1.75
C GLU A 51 4.76 -24.43 3.23
N SER A 52 4.60 -23.16 3.58
CA SER A 52 4.82 -22.61 4.92
C SER A 52 4.00 -21.35 5.17
N LYS A 53 3.91 -20.91 6.45
CA LYS A 53 3.36 -19.60 6.80
C LYS A 53 4.19 -18.47 6.20
N GLU A 54 5.51 -18.63 6.05
CA GLU A 54 6.40 -17.64 5.44
C GLU A 54 6.05 -17.45 3.96
N GLN A 55 6.00 -18.54 3.18
CA GLN A 55 5.61 -18.48 1.77
C GLN A 55 4.20 -17.92 1.60
N PHE A 56 3.27 -18.33 2.46
CA PHE A 56 1.92 -17.76 2.47
C PHE A 56 1.94 -16.25 2.68
N ALA A 57 2.73 -15.74 3.62
CA ALA A 57 2.82 -14.29 3.88
C ALA A 57 3.43 -13.52 2.70
N VAL A 58 4.42 -14.10 2.01
CA VAL A 58 4.95 -13.54 0.76
C VAL A 58 3.84 -13.42 -0.29
N GLU A 59 3.05 -14.47 -0.48
CA GLU A 59 1.96 -14.47 -1.44
C GLU A 59 0.81 -13.54 -1.06
N VAL A 60 0.54 -13.38 0.25
CA VAL A 60 -0.42 -12.37 0.75
C VAL A 60 0.07 -10.95 0.43
N LEU A 61 1.37 -10.65 0.57
CA LEU A 61 1.92 -9.36 0.16
C LEU A 61 1.76 -9.11 -1.35
N GLU A 62 2.02 -10.11 -2.18
CA GLU A 62 1.83 -10.01 -3.63
C GLU A 62 0.36 -9.79 -4.00
N TYR A 63 -0.56 -10.53 -3.34
CA TYR A 63 -1.99 -10.37 -3.50
C TYR A 63 -2.45 -8.97 -3.10
N HIS A 64 -2.02 -8.48 -1.92
CA HIS A 64 -2.29 -7.13 -1.45
C HIS A 64 -1.87 -6.08 -2.48
N HIS A 65 -0.66 -6.18 -3.05
CA HIS A 65 -0.20 -5.24 -4.08
C HIS A 65 -1.14 -5.19 -5.28
N GLN A 66 -1.53 -6.36 -5.81
CA GLN A 66 -2.42 -6.41 -6.98
C GLN A 66 -3.76 -5.73 -6.69
N GLN A 67 -4.31 -5.91 -5.47
CA GLN A 67 -5.57 -5.27 -5.07
C GLN A 67 -5.40 -3.75 -4.91
N GLN A 68 -4.29 -3.30 -4.31
CA GLN A 68 -4.02 -1.87 -4.13
C GLN A 68 -3.77 -1.16 -5.45
N ASP A 69 -3.01 -1.76 -6.36
CA ASP A 69 -2.75 -1.21 -7.70
C ASP A 69 -4.07 -1.01 -8.48
N ALA A 70 -4.95 -2.03 -8.46
CA ALA A 70 -6.25 -1.95 -9.11
C ALA A 70 -7.15 -0.86 -8.48
N LYS A 71 -7.16 -0.78 -7.14
CA LYS A 71 -7.94 0.22 -6.40
C LYS A 71 -7.44 1.63 -6.69
N TRP A 72 -6.12 1.83 -6.70
CA TRP A 72 -5.48 3.11 -7.01
C TRP A 72 -5.79 3.58 -8.43
N SER A 73 -5.56 2.72 -9.43
CA SER A 73 -5.85 3.03 -10.82
C SER A 73 -7.31 3.42 -11.05
N SER A 74 -8.24 2.67 -10.47
CA SER A 74 -9.67 2.96 -10.55
C SER A 74 -10.02 4.33 -9.93
N ARG A 75 -9.38 4.71 -8.82
CA ARG A 75 -9.57 6.03 -8.19
C ARG A 75 -9.07 7.15 -9.10
N ILE A 76 -7.85 7.07 -9.57
CA ILE A 76 -7.24 8.07 -10.46
C ILE A 76 -8.08 8.27 -11.73
N GLU A 77 -8.62 7.19 -12.30
CA GLU A 77 -9.51 7.26 -13.46
C GLU A 77 -10.86 7.93 -13.17
N SER A 78 -11.39 7.77 -11.95
CA SER A 78 -12.70 8.31 -11.57
C SER A 78 -12.70 9.80 -11.22
N ILE A 79 -11.53 10.37 -10.89
CA ILE A 79 -11.38 11.75 -10.45
C ILE A 79 -11.06 12.64 -11.65
N SER A 80 -11.67 13.83 -11.70
CA SER A 80 -11.42 14.84 -12.75
C SER A 80 -10.33 15.82 -12.31
N GLY A 81 -9.58 16.37 -13.25
CA GLY A 81 -8.53 17.35 -12.97
C GLY A 81 -7.17 16.95 -13.54
N ASN A 82 -6.14 17.72 -13.23
CA ASN A 82 -4.76 17.36 -13.55
C ASN A 82 -4.26 16.23 -12.62
N LEU A 83 -3.10 15.66 -12.92
CA LEU A 83 -2.63 14.46 -12.21
C LEU A 83 -2.39 14.71 -10.71
N MET A 84 -1.87 15.89 -10.34
CA MET A 84 -1.65 16.24 -8.93
C MET A 84 -2.95 16.44 -8.16
N GLU A 85 -3.99 17.01 -8.78
CA GLU A 85 -5.33 17.12 -8.18
C GLU A 85 -5.93 15.74 -7.93
N LYS A 86 -5.84 14.85 -8.92
CA LYS A 86 -6.30 13.46 -8.79
C LYS A 86 -5.56 12.70 -7.69
N PHE A 87 -4.24 12.85 -7.63
CA PHE A 87 -3.41 12.23 -6.61
C PHE A 87 -3.80 12.72 -5.22
N HIS A 88 -3.91 14.05 -5.03
CA HIS A 88 -4.31 14.64 -3.76
C HIS A 88 -5.71 14.17 -3.31
N GLU A 89 -6.70 14.20 -4.20
CA GLU A 89 -8.06 13.73 -3.90
C GLU A 89 -8.08 12.24 -3.55
N SER A 90 -7.28 11.42 -4.23
CA SER A 90 -7.14 9.99 -3.92
C SER A 90 -6.58 9.77 -2.50
N ILE A 91 -5.64 10.59 -2.07
CA ILE A 91 -5.09 10.58 -0.71
C ILE A 91 -6.15 11.01 0.31
N GLU A 92 -6.93 12.05 0.04
CA GLU A 92 -8.00 12.51 0.93
C GLU A 92 -9.11 11.45 1.09
N LEU A 93 -9.44 10.74 0.00
CA LEU A 93 -10.37 9.60 0.06
C LEU A 93 -9.81 8.45 0.93
N PHE A 94 -8.52 8.15 0.80
CA PHE A 94 -7.86 7.16 1.67
C PHE A 94 -7.91 7.58 3.15
N ILE A 95 -7.64 8.85 3.46
CA ILE A 95 -7.73 9.38 4.83
C ILE A 95 -9.15 9.27 5.38
N ALA A 96 -10.16 9.60 4.56
CA ALA A 96 -11.57 9.48 4.95
C ALA A 96 -11.99 8.02 5.21
N GLU A 97 -11.51 7.06 4.40
CA GLU A 97 -11.70 5.62 4.64
C GLU A 97 -11.05 5.19 5.96
N TYR A 98 -9.82 5.65 6.23
CA TYR A 98 -9.12 5.37 7.49
C TYR A 98 -9.89 5.91 8.70
N GLU A 99 -10.47 7.10 8.62
CA GLU A 99 -11.28 7.70 9.72
C GLU A 99 -12.57 6.91 9.99
N GLN A 100 -13.14 6.28 8.96
CA GLN A 100 -14.35 5.45 9.11
C GLN A 100 -14.04 4.08 9.70
N ASP A 101 -12.93 3.47 9.33
CA ASP A 101 -12.52 2.15 9.82
C ASP A 101 -10.98 2.07 9.98
N PRO A 102 -10.45 2.56 11.11
CA PRO A 102 -9.01 2.56 11.38
C PRO A 102 -8.40 1.15 11.46
N GLU A 103 -9.20 0.12 11.75
CA GLU A 103 -8.69 -1.25 11.90
C GLU A 103 -8.42 -1.93 10.55
N THR A 104 -9.20 -1.58 9.51
CA THR A 104 -9.04 -2.17 8.16
C THR A 104 -8.11 -1.40 7.26
N CYS A 105 -7.83 -0.13 7.55
CA CYS A 105 -6.99 0.75 6.72
C CYS A 105 -5.50 0.75 7.09
N GLY A 106 -4.97 -0.34 7.65
CA GLY A 106 -3.52 -0.49 7.85
C GLY A 106 -2.82 -0.85 6.54
N CYS A 107 -1.73 -0.16 6.18
CA CYS A 107 -0.88 -0.66 5.10
C CYS A 107 -0.17 -1.94 5.56
N LEU A 108 -0.55 -3.09 5.00
CA LEU A 108 0.05 -4.39 5.29
C LEU A 108 1.57 -4.36 5.11
N LEU A 109 2.06 -3.70 4.04
CA LEU A 109 3.48 -3.59 3.76
C LEU A 109 4.22 -2.83 4.88
N THR A 110 3.65 -1.71 5.37
CA THR A 110 4.21 -0.94 6.49
C THR A 110 4.38 -1.79 7.75
N ASN A 111 3.35 -2.59 8.08
CA ASN A 111 3.41 -3.49 9.23
C ASN A 111 4.49 -4.54 9.05
N MET A 112 4.51 -5.20 7.90
CA MET A 112 5.46 -6.27 7.64
C MET A 112 6.90 -5.78 7.52
N MET A 113 7.16 -4.56 7.02
CA MET A 113 8.50 -3.96 7.01
C MET A 113 9.12 -3.92 8.41
N GLY A 114 8.34 -3.49 9.40
CA GLY A 114 8.80 -3.39 10.79
C GLY A 114 8.97 -4.75 11.47
N GLU A 115 8.07 -5.71 11.19
CA GLU A 115 8.05 -6.99 11.89
C GLU A 115 9.03 -8.03 11.33
N ILE A 116 9.07 -8.16 10.01
CA ILE A 116 9.72 -9.31 9.36
C ILE A 116 10.74 -8.95 8.29
N GLY A 117 11.00 -7.66 8.06
CA GLY A 117 11.95 -7.20 7.06
C GLY A 117 13.36 -7.80 7.22
N ASN A 118 13.73 -8.25 8.41
CA ASN A 118 14.99 -8.92 8.73
C ASN A 118 14.85 -10.38 9.14
N ALA A 119 13.64 -10.98 9.08
CA ALA A 119 13.39 -12.33 9.57
C ALA A 119 14.02 -13.41 8.65
N SER A 120 14.01 -13.20 7.33
CA SER A 120 14.64 -14.07 6.37
C SER A 120 15.06 -13.31 5.09
N ASP A 121 15.91 -13.92 4.27
CA ASP A 121 16.29 -13.33 2.97
C ASP A 121 15.10 -13.29 2.01
N SER A 122 14.21 -14.27 2.07
CA SER A 122 12.97 -14.30 1.27
C SER A 122 12.08 -13.10 1.60
N PHE A 123 11.78 -12.84 2.88
CA PHE A 123 11.01 -11.68 3.30
C PHE A 123 11.69 -10.36 2.92
N ARG A 124 12.99 -10.25 3.17
CA ARG A 124 13.75 -9.04 2.82
C ARG A 124 13.64 -8.72 1.34
N MET A 125 13.83 -9.71 0.48
CA MET A 125 13.73 -9.53 -0.97
C MET A 125 12.32 -9.15 -1.40
N THR A 126 11.29 -9.82 -0.87
CA THR A 126 9.89 -9.55 -1.20
C THR A 126 9.51 -8.13 -0.79
N ILE A 127 9.79 -7.73 0.45
CA ILE A 127 9.48 -6.39 0.96
C ILE A 127 10.23 -5.32 0.16
N ARG A 128 11.54 -5.52 -0.10
CA ARG A 128 12.33 -4.60 -0.92
C ARG A 128 11.75 -4.41 -2.32
N ASN A 129 11.38 -5.51 -2.97
CA ASN A 129 10.80 -5.46 -4.31
C ASN A 129 9.41 -4.78 -4.29
N SER A 130 8.64 -5.01 -3.25
CA SER A 130 7.35 -4.37 -3.04
C SER A 130 7.49 -2.86 -2.88
N CYS A 131 8.40 -2.40 -2.03
CA CYS A 131 8.68 -0.96 -1.86
C CYS A 131 9.18 -0.32 -3.17
N ALA A 132 10.09 -0.98 -3.88
CA ALA A 132 10.60 -0.49 -5.15
C ALA A 132 9.49 -0.30 -6.17
N ARG A 133 8.60 -1.29 -6.32
CA ARG A 133 7.45 -1.24 -7.23
C ARG A 133 6.52 -0.05 -6.94
N VAL A 134 6.18 0.17 -5.68
CA VAL A 134 5.31 1.31 -5.32
C VAL A 134 6.00 2.64 -5.64
N ILE A 135 7.29 2.78 -5.32
CA ILE A 135 8.03 4.00 -5.64
C ILE A 135 8.14 4.19 -7.16
N ASP A 136 8.32 3.12 -7.94
CA ASP A 136 8.38 3.18 -9.40
C ASP A 136 7.04 3.67 -9.98
N CYS A 137 5.90 3.15 -9.51
CA CYS A 137 4.58 3.62 -9.92
C CYS A 137 4.35 5.11 -9.60
N ILE A 138 4.73 5.55 -8.39
CA ILE A 138 4.61 6.97 -8.01
C ILE A 138 5.53 7.85 -8.88
N GLU A 139 6.74 7.39 -9.19
CA GLU A 139 7.66 8.11 -10.08
C GLU A 139 7.06 8.30 -11.48
N GLU A 140 6.44 7.26 -12.05
CA GLU A 140 5.77 7.35 -13.35
C GLU A 140 4.68 8.43 -13.36
N ASP A 141 3.81 8.45 -12.34
CA ASP A 141 2.79 9.49 -12.18
C ASP A 141 3.41 10.89 -12.04
N TYR A 142 4.49 11.01 -11.27
CA TYR A 142 5.17 12.29 -11.04
C TYR A 142 5.92 12.80 -12.28
N LEU A 143 6.48 11.92 -13.10
CA LEU A 143 7.04 12.30 -14.41
C LEU A 143 5.97 12.90 -15.32
N LEU A 144 4.78 12.32 -15.34
CA LEU A 144 3.64 12.86 -16.09
C LEU A 144 3.20 14.21 -15.55
N ALA A 145 3.06 14.35 -14.22
CA ALA A 145 2.70 15.61 -13.56
C ALA A 145 3.72 16.73 -13.80
N GLN A 146 5.02 16.41 -13.82
CA GLN A 146 6.08 17.34 -14.19
C GLN A 146 5.98 17.77 -15.66
N ALA A 147 5.68 16.84 -16.56
CA ALA A 147 5.50 17.12 -17.98
C ALA A 147 4.26 17.99 -18.26
N GLU A 148 3.18 17.81 -17.51
CA GLU A 148 1.97 18.66 -17.55
C GLU A 148 2.18 20.06 -16.94
N GLY A 149 3.24 20.24 -16.13
CA GLY A 149 3.46 21.46 -15.37
C GLY A 149 2.60 21.59 -14.11
N SER A 150 1.93 20.52 -13.68
CA SER A 150 1.13 20.48 -12.44
C SER A 150 1.97 20.21 -11.19
N MET A 151 3.25 19.83 -11.35
CA MET A 151 4.21 19.54 -10.30
C MET A 151 5.54 20.25 -10.53
N ARG A 152 6.27 20.57 -9.45
CA ARG A 152 7.64 21.10 -9.55
C ARG A 152 8.54 20.14 -10.32
N ASN A 153 9.44 20.70 -11.15
CA ASN A 153 10.36 19.94 -12.00
C ASN A 153 11.85 20.24 -11.74
N ASP A 154 12.15 21.03 -10.71
CA ASP A 154 13.50 21.35 -10.26
C ASP A 154 14.12 20.25 -9.37
N ILE A 155 13.30 19.27 -8.95
CA ILE A 155 13.71 18.05 -8.24
C ILE A 155 13.29 16.85 -9.09
N PRO A 156 14.16 15.83 -9.27
CA PRO A 156 13.82 14.63 -10.00
C PRO A 156 12.58 13.92 -9.44
N ALA A 157 11.68 13.45 -10.31
CA ALA A 157 10.46 12.75 -9.91
C ALA A 157 10.74 11.58 -8.95
N ARG A 158 11.81 10.81 -9.18
CA ARG A 158 12.25 9.74 -8.30
C ARG A 158 12.48 10.18 -6.85
N GLN A 159 13.13 11.32 -6.65
CA GLN A 159 13.40 11.84 -5.31
C GLN A 159 12.10 12.30 -4.63
N LEU A 160 11.19 12.90 -5.37
CA LEU A 160 9.87 13.30 -4.85
C LEU A 160 9.02 12.07 -4.50
N ALA A 161 9.06 11.02 -5.33
CA ALA A 161 8.38 9.76 -5.07
C ALA A 161 8.92 9.07 -3.80
N GLN A 162 10.23 9.05 -3.61
CA GLN A 162 10.85 8.53 -2.37
C GLN A 162 10.45 9.37 -1.16
N LEU A 163 10.50 10.72 -1.26
CA LEU A 163 10.08 11.61 -0.18
C LEU A 163 8.62 11.39 0.20
N PHE A 164 7.73 11.26 -0.79
CA PHE A 164 6.33 10.92 -0.55
C PHE A 164 6.21 9.60 0.20
N TRP A 165 6.82 8.54 -0.33
CA TRP A 165 6.75 7.20 0.23
C TRP A 165 7.22 7.16 1.69
N ASP A 166 8.43 7.67 1.96
CA ASP A 166 9.03 7.65 3.30
C ASP A 166 8.19 8.46 4.31
N THR A 167 7.71 9.65 3.91
CA THR A 167 6.86 10.50 4.75
C THR A 167 5.51 9.82 5.02
N TRP A 168 4.90 9.23 4.00
CA TRP A 168 3.61 8.54 4.10
C TRP A 168 3.69 7.32 5.03
N GLN A 169 4.74 6.50 4.89
CA GLN A 169 4.96 5.35 5.77
C GLN A 169 5.13 5.78 7.24
N GLY A 170 5.88 6.84 7.48
CA GLY A 170 6.03 7.42 8.82
C GLY A 170 4.70 7.93 9.39
N ALA A 171 3.89 8.60 8.57
CA ALA A 171 2.57 9.07 8.97
C ALA A 171 1.62 7.92 9.30
N LEU A 172 1.59 6.85 8.49
CA LEU A 172 0.81 5.63 8.75
C LEU A 172 1.17 4.96 10.09
N LEU A 173 2.45 4.90 10.44
CA LEU A 173 2.86 4.35 11.73
C LEU A 173 2.42 5.26 12.89
N ARG A 174 2.54 6.58 12.74
CA ARG A 174 2.09 7.55 13.76
C ARG A 174 0.59 7.48 13.99
N THR A 175 -0.24 7.34 12.95
CA THR A 175 -1.69 7.22 13.11
C THR A 175 -2.09 6.07 14.03
N LYS A 176 -1.38 4.95 13.97
CA LYS A 176 -1.64 3.81 14.87
C LYS A 176 -1.33 4.13 16.32
N VAL A 177 -0.21 4.82 16.57
CA VAL A 177 0.23 5.18 17.93
C VAL A 177 -0.64 6.29 18.51
N GLU A 178 -1.01 7.26 17.68
CA GLU A 178 -1.78 8.44 18.10
C GLU A 178 -3.30 8.17 18.07
N ALA A 179 -3.74 7.04 17.51
CA ALA A 179 -5.16 6.70 17.30
C ALA A 179 -5.93 7.84 16.60
N SER A 180 -5.30 8.47 15.60
CA SER A 180 -5.79 9.68 14.93
C SER A 180 -5.30 9.74 13.49
N ALA A 181 -6.11 10.24 12.57
CA ALA A 181 -5.70 10.52 11.19
C ALA A 181 -4.89 11.82 11.03
N ALA A 182 -4.68 12.58 12.11
CA ALA A 182 -3.95 13.85 12.04
C ALA A 182 -2.58 13.73 11.37
N PRO A 183 -1.72 12.72 11.66
CA PRO A 183 -0.43 12.56 10.97
C PRO A 183 -0.54 12.41 9.45
N LEU A 184 -1.57 11.70 8.95
CA LEU A 184 -1.80 11.55 7.51
C LEU A 184 -2.21 12.87 6.87
N ARG A 185 -3.11 13.63 7.51
CA ARG A 185 -3.53 14.95 7.03
C ARG A 185 -2.38 15.94 7.02
N GLU A 186 -1.54 15.96 8.07
CA GLU A 186 -0.34 16.80 8.13
C GLU A 186 0.64 16.45 7.02
N ALA A 187 0.89 15.15 6.78
CA ALA A 187 1.76 14.68 5.71
C ALA A 187 1.19 15.05 4.33
N SER A 188 -0.11 14.79 4.07
CA SER A 188 -0.79 15.14 2.82
C SER A 188 -0.65 16.64 2.50
N ASN A 189 -1.02 17.50 3.43
CA ASN A 189 -0.96 18.95 3.26
C ASN A 189 0.47 19.46 3.02
N THR A 190 1.44 18.93 3.77
CA THR A 190 2.85 19.31 3.64
C THR A 190 3.41 18.89 2.29
N LEU A 191 3.19 17.64 1.89
CA LEU A 191 3.66 17.11 0.61
C LEU A 191 2.99 17.83 -0.56
N ASN A 192 1.67 18.07 -0.49
CA ASN A 192 0.96 18.82 -1.52
C ASN A 192 1.55 20.23 -1.71
N THR A 193 1.88 20.93 -0.61
CA THR A 193 2.52 22.25 -0.67
C THR A 193 3.93 22.18 -1.28
N LEU A 194 4.73 21.19 -0.87
CA LEU A 194 6.11 21.02 -1.35
C LEU A 194 6.20 20.64 -2.83
N PHE A 195 5.18 19.97 -3.34
CA PHE A 195 5.17 19.43 -4.70
C PHE A 195 4.60 20.41 -5.72
N GLN A 196 3.99 21.51 -5.28
CA GLN A 196 3.51 22.57 -6.21
C GLN A 196 4.63 23.06 -7.13
N PRO A 197 4.31 23.46 -8.35
CA PRO A 197 5.25 24.13 -9.24
C PRO A 197 5.96 25.29 -8.53
N ALA A 198 7.27 25.43 -8.72
CA ALA A 198 7.98 26.59 -8.19
C ALA A 198 7.33 27.86 -8.76
N ALA A 199 7.01 28.83 -7.88
CA ALA A 199 6.50 30.12 -8.33
C ALA A 199 7.48 30.69 -9.36
N ALA A 200 6.97 31.09 -10.53
CA ALA A 200 7.80 31.74 -11.53
C ALA A 200 8.49 32.95 -10.88
N THR A 201 9.79 32.88 -10.72
CA THR A 201 10.58 34.06 -10.30
C THR A 201 10.44 35.07 -11.40
N GLU A 202 9.63 36.12 -11.17
CA GLU A 202 9.62 37.27 -12.05
C GLU A 202 11.07 37.79 -12.14
N SER A 203 11.68 37.54 -13.29
CA SER A 203 12.98 38.10 -13.63
C SER A 203 12.80 39.61 -13.71
N LYS A 204 13.34 40.33 -12.72
CA LYS A 204 13.47 41.79 -12.76
C LYS A 204 14.59 42.20 -13.71
#